data_2b4f0f1ccffa1e2544aac39e38ea50c1
#
_entry.id   2b4f0f1ccffa1e2544aac39e38ea50c1
#
_cell.length_a   1.000
_cell.length_b   1.000
_cell.length_c   1.000
_cell.angle_alpha   90.00
_cell.angle_beta   90.00
_cell.angle_gamma   90.00
#
_symmetry.space_group_name_H-M   'P 1'
#
loop_
_entity.id
_entity.type
_entity.pdbx_description
1 polymer ?
#
loop_
_entity_poly.entity_id
_entity_poly.type
_entity_poly.pdbx_seq_one_letter_code
_entity_poly.pdbx_strand_id
1 'polypeptide(L)'
;MKTLGTFFAATLALLMIGVTRRADTSQAERAEQKSQSTSAPTFYKNVLPILQERCQSCHRTGEAAPMPLVTYEQTRRWARKMAAAVEMRMMPPWFADPHYGHFANDPSLSAEQIATITAWANAGAPAGNLMDSPTPPEWSEGWNIPQPDAVLKMPKPVQIPARGEVEYTYEIVATHFAEDKWVQMVEVRPSSAAHVHHAVVYIRPPGSSWLRHAPVGEPFTASMLSDPEEQRQAHETTSDLLLVYAPGSAPDRWADGMAKFVPAGSDLVFQMHYTTNGEAASDETSVGLVFASSPPKQRVITLQLNNHALMIPPGADDFRVQVQGTLPNDATLLSFFPHMHLRGKRFEYDIVHDDGSVETLLRVNYHFHWQLSYKLVQPRELKAGTKLRAVAWYDNSRNNPHNPDPEKMVTWGDQTSQEMMVGFFDVAIPAGMDKWRYFVRPGGVGGNK
;
A
#
# COMPACT_ATOMS: atom_id res chain seq x y z
N MET A 1 66.46 -40.92 -49.12
CA MET A 1 67.53 -39.97 -49.41
C MET A 1 67.65 -39.08 -48.21
N LYS A 2 68.64 -39.24 -47.40
CA LYS A 2 69.73 -38.27 -47.11
C LYS A 2 69.15 -37.05 -46.33
N THR A 3 69.61 -36.62 -45.22
CA THR A 3 70.76 -36.80 -44.36
C THR A 3 70.63 -35.90 -43.17
N LEU A 4 71.03 -36.30 -41.98
CA LEU A 4 72.01 -35.64 -41.08
C LEU A 4 71.61 -34.28 -40.57
N GLY A 5 71.77 -33.91 -39.41
CA GLY A 5 72.52 -34.39 -38.26
C GLY A 5 72.70 -33.31 -37.23
N THR A 6 72.87 -33.75 -36.08
CA THR A 6 73.88 -33.45 -35.05
C THR A 6 73.82 -32.16 -34.20
N PHE A 7 73.75 -32.44 -32.88
CA PHE A 7 74.51 -31.86 -31.74
C PHE A 7 74.32 -30.36 -31.38
N PHE A 8 73.93 -30.02 -30.19
CA PHE A 8 74.84 -29.76 -29.08
C PHE A 8 74.13 -29.71 -27.75
N ALA A 9 74.69 -30.37 -26.77
CA ALA A 9 74.33 -30.42 -25.37
C ALA A 9 74.89 -29.18 -24.60
N ALA A 10 74.43 -29.11 -23.38
CA ALA A 10 74.88 -28.31 -22.23
C ALA A 10 74.42 -26.89 -22.11
N THR A 11 73.54 -26.59 -21.19
CA THR A 11 73.91 -26.10 -19.84
C THR A 11 72.71 -26.17 -18.90
N LEU A 12 72.85 -27.19 -18.02
CA LEU A 12 72.00 -27.28 -16.79
C LEU A 12 72.82 -26.63 -15.68
N ALA A 13 72.39 -25.60 -15.10
CA ALA A 13 72.54 -25.19 -13.69
C ALA A 13 72.22 -23.69 -13.49
N LEU A 14 71.61 -23.42 -12.40
CA LEU A 14 71.17 -22.12 -11.79
C LEU A 14 69.80 -21.61 -12.17
N LEU A 15 68.73 -22.22 -11.62
CA LEU A 15 67.49 -21.58 -11.27
C LEU A 15 66.75 -22.38 -10.18
N MET A 16 67.36 -22.53 -9.04
CA MET A 16 66.73 -23.12 -7.83
C MET A 16 66.99 -22.27 -6.57
N ILE A 17 66.81 -20.97 -6.61
CA ILE A 17 66.72 -20.15 -5.41
C ILE A 17 65.79 -18.96 -5.74
N GLY A 18 64.49 -19.15 -5.60
CA GLY A 18 63.55 -18.06 -5.84
C GLY A 18 62.06 -18.38 -5.56
N VAL A 19 61.76 -19.58 -5.09
CA VAL A 19 60.34 -20.00 -4.94
C VAL A 19 59.87 -20.08 -3.48
N THR A 20 60.74 -19.93 -2.48
CA THR A 20 60.38 -20.13 -1.05
C THR A 20 60.02 -18.86 -0.27
N ARG A 21 60.00 -17.67 -0.89
CA ARG A 21 59.60 -16.43 -0.18
C ARG A 21 58.30 -15.79 -0.65
N ARG A 22 57.57 -16.35 -1.63
CA ARG A 22 56.24 -15.84 -2.07
C ARG A 22 55.05 -16.58 -1.49
N ALA A 23 55.25 -17.72 -0.80
CA ALA A 23 54.18 -18.49 -0.20
C ALA A 23 53.77 -17.98 1.20
N ASP A 24 54.68 -17.33 1.95
CA ASP A 24 54.39 -16.88 3.32
C ASP A 24 53.65 -15.55 3.40
N THR A 25 53.81 -14.67 2.41
CA THR A 25 53.06 -13.38 2.37
C THR A 25 51.60 -13.57 2.00
N SER A 26 51.25 -14.54 1.17
CA SER A 26 49.86 -14.80 0.77
C SER A 26 49.04 -15.49 1.86
N GLN A 27 49.67 -16.20 2.80
CA GLN A 27 49.00 -16.78 3.96
C GLN A 27 48.82 -15.76 5.07
N ALA A 28 49.76 -14.84 5.26
CA ALA A 28 49.60 -13.70 6.21
C ALA A 28 48.53 -12.72 5.76
N GLU A 29 48.47 -12.35 4.47
CA GLU A 29 47.42 -11.51 3.94
C GLU A 29 46.05 -12.19 3.94
N ARG A 30 45.95 -13.52 3.73
CA ARG A 30 44.70 -14.28 3.92
C ARG A 30 44.30 -14.47 5.38
N ALA A 31 45.26 -14.48 6.30
CA ALA A 31 44.99 -14.54 7.74
C ALA A 31 44.53 -13.16 8.29
N GLU A 32 45.09 -12.05 7.81
CA GLU A 32 44.62 -10.71 8.13
C GLU A 32 43.24 -10.41 7.54
N GLN A 33 42.94 -10.88 6.33
CA GLN A 33 41.62 -10.75 5.74
C GLN A 33 40.56 -11.65 6.40
N LYS A 34 40.95 -12.68 7.16
CA LYS A 34 40.05 -13.56 7.92
C LYS A 34 39.89 -13.12 9.39
N SER A 35 40.60 -12.08 9.81
CA SER A 35 40.59 -11.54 11.17
C SER A 35 39.88 -10.18 11.30
N GLN A 36 39.12 -9.76 10.29
CA GLN A 36 38.04 -8.83 10.57
C GLN A 36 36.89 -9.64 11.19
N SER A 37 36.99 -9.90 12.48
CA SER A 37 35.87 -10.30 13.31
C SER A 37 34.86 -9.16 13.19
N THR A 38 33.90 -9.31 12.28
CA THR A 38 32.72 -8.45 12.24
C THR A 38 32.03 -8.69 13.57
N SER A 39 32.23 -7.77 14.52
CA SER A 39 31.51 -7.81 15.78
C SER A 39 30.03 -7.89 15.47
N ALA A 40 29.31 -8.78 16.19
CA ALA A 40 27.88 -8.96 15.97
C ALA A 40 27.18 -7.58 15.99
N PRO A 41 26.19 -7.36 15.12
CA PRO A 41 25.41 -6.13 15.11
C PRO A 41 24.83 -5.84 16.49
N THR A 42 24.77 -4.55 16.86
CA THR A 42 24.20 -4.12 18.13
C THR A 42 22.94 -3.27 17.90
N PHE A 43 22.10 -3.16 18.93
CA PHE A 43 20.85 -2.42 18.81
C PHE A 43 21.09 -0.96 18.45
N TYR A 44 21.83 -0.22 19.30
CA TYR A 44 21.97 1.23 19.12
C TYR A 44 22.68 1.61 17.82
N LYS A 45 23.70 0.86 17.41
CA LYS A 45 24.50 1.19 16.24
C LYS A 45 23.89 0.73 14.91
N ASN A 46 23.30 -0.47 14.89
CA ASN A 46 22.96 -1.15 13.64
C ASN A 46 21.45 -1.33 13.43
N VAL A 47 20.71 -1.67 14.51
CA VAL A 47 19.28 -2.02 14.38
C VAL A 47 18.38 -0.81 14.54
N LEU A 48 18.65 0.03 15.55
CA LEU A 48 17.80 1.19 15.82
C LEU A 48 17.67 2.15 14.61
N PRO A 49 18.72 2.45 13.82
CA PRO A 49 18.56 3.25 12.61
C PRO A 49 17.57 2.65 11.63
N ILE A 50 17.61 1.33 11.42
CA ILE A 50 16.67 0.62 10.53
C ILE A 50 15.25 0.72 11.07
N LEU A 51 15.08 0.52 12.39
CA LEU A 51 13.76 0.63 13.03
C LEU A 51 13.16 2.03 12.90
N GLN A 52 13.97 3.06 13.11
CA GLN A 52 13.54 4.45 12.97
C GLN A 52 13.06 4.76 11.55
N GLU A 53 13.79 4.27 10.56
CA GLU A 53 13.49 4.54 9.16
C GLU A 53 12.30 3.74 8.64
N ARG A 54 12.17 2.46 9.02
CA ARG A 54 11.31 1.49 8.35
C ARG A 54 10.17 0.90 9.20
N CYS A 55 10.24 1.04 10.53
CA CYS A 55 9.33 0.31 11.41
C CYS A 55 8.54 1.20 12.36
N GLN A 56 9.18 2.23 12.92
CA GLN A 56 8.60 3.03 14.00
C GLN A 56 7.46 3.93 13.56
N SER A 57 7.24 4.16 12.25
CA SER A 57 6.04 4.82 11.77
C SER A 57 4.76 4.12 12.21
N CYS A 58 4.79 2.78 12.32
CA CYS A 58 3.67 1.95 12.79
C CYS A 58 3.93 1.38 14.18
N HIS A 59 5.19 1.00 14.51
CA HIS A 59 5.56 0.32 15.75
C HIS A 59 5.98 1.33 16.84
N ARG A 60 5.07 2.23 17.22
CA ARG A 60 5.19 3.12 18.39
C ARG A 60 3.86 3.22 19.11
N THR A 61 3.87 3.70 20.33
CA THR A 61 2.65 3.85 21.13
C THR A 61 1.63 4.75 20.43
N GLY A 62 0.39 4.28 20.33
CA GLY A 62 -0.71 5.02 19.70
C GLY A 62 -0.86 4.82 18.18
N GLU A 63 0.02 4.02 17.56
CA GLU A 63 -0.06 3.69 16.14
C GLU A 63 -0.60 2.27 15.89
N ALA A 64 -0.71 1.90 14.61
CA ALA A 64 -1.43 0.71 14.17
C ALA A 64 -0.87 -0.63 14.68
N ALA A 65 0.45 -0.71 14.95
CA ALA A 65 1.07 -1.95 15.37
C ALA A 65 0.88 -2.24 16.87
N PRO A 66 0.65 -3.50 17.26
CA PRO A 66 0.32 -3.85 18.65
C PRO A 66 1.50 -3.76 19.63
N MET A 67 2.73 -3.58 19.15
CA MET A 67 3.92 -3.50 19.98
C MET A 67 4.85 -2.36 19.54
N PRO A 68 5.32 -1.51 20.47
CA PRO A 68 6.31 -0.50 20.14
C PRO A 68 7.72 -1.09 20.00
N LEU A 69 8.50 -0.56 19.03
CA LEU A 69 9.89 -0.91 18.76
C LEU A 69 10.78 0.35 18.88
N VAL A 70 10.58 1.13 19.94
CA VAL A 70 11.23 2.44 20.15
C VAL A 70 12.48 2.31 21.01
N THR A 71 12.38 1.57 22.14
CA THR A 71 13.51 1.38 23.06
C THR A 71 14.11 -0.02 22.93
N TYR A 72 15.33 -0.17 23.43
CA TYR A 72 16.00 -1.47 23.48
C TYR A 72 15.16 -2.52 24.23
N GLU A 73 14.63 -2.15 25.42
CA GLU A 73 13.85 -3.04 26.27
C GLU A 73 12.55 -3.48 25.61
N GLN A 74 11.91 -2.58 24.88
CA GLN A 74 10.72 -2.90 24.09
C GLN A 74 11.04 -3.87 22.95
N THR A 75 12.14 -3.61 22.23
CA THR A 75 12.49 -4.31 20.99
C THR A 75 13.10 -5.70 21.23
N ARG A 76 14.04 -5.84 22.22
CA ARG A 76 14.78 -7.09 22.42
C ARG A 76 13.88 -8.31 22.66
N ARG A 77 12.75 -8.12 23.32
CA ARG A 77 11.78 -9.20 23.61
C ARG A 77 11.12 -9.75 22.33
N TRP A 78 11.15 -8.99 21.26
CA TRP A 78 10.59 -9.36 19.94
C TRP A 78 11.66 -9.77 18.92
N ALA A 79 12.94 -9.74 19.27
CA ALA A 79 14.06 -9.93 18.33
C ALA A 79 13.90 -11.13 17.40
N ARG A 80 13.59 -12.32 17.95
CA ARG A 80 13.40 -13.54 17.15
C ARG A 80 12.21 -13.47 16.20
N LYS A 81 11.08 -12.88 16.67
CA LYS A 81 9.89 -12.71 15.84
C LYS A 81 10.13 -11.68 14.74
N MET A 82 10.87 -10.62 15.05
CA MET A 82 11.28 -9.61 14.06
C MET A 82 12.15 -10.24 12.98
N ALA A 83 13.19 -11.00 13.37
CA ALA A 83 14.06 -11.69 12.42
C ALA A 83 13.24 -12.58 11.47
N ALA A 84 12.36 -13.43 12.00
CA ALA A 84 11.48 -14.27 11.18
C ALA A 84 10.57 -13.47 10.25
N ALA A 85 9.97 -12.38 10.74
CA ALA A 85 9.06 -11.56 9.95
C ALA A 85 9.78 -10.85 8.78
N VAL A 86 11.01 -10.33 9.00
CA VAL A 86 11.78 -9.66 7.95
C VAL A 86 12.38 -10.65 6.96
N GLU A 87 12.81 -11.85 7.40
CA GLU A 87 13.27 -12.93 6.52
C GLU A 87 12.17 -13.42 5.58
N MET A 88 10.95 -13.58 6.10
CA MET A 88 9.77 -13.93 5.31
C MET A 88 9.20 -12.76 4.49
N ARG A 89 9.80 -11.56 4.58
CA ARG A 89 9.31 -10.33 3.95
C ARG A 89 7.85 -9.99 4.29
N MET A 90 7.41 -10.39 5.47
CA MET A 90 6.09 -10.02 5.99
C MET A 90 6.09 -8.61 6.62
N MET A 91 7.27 -8.12 7.05
CA MET A 91 7.46 -6.79 7.64
C MET A 91 8.73 -6.11 7.08
N PRO A 92 8.63 -4.83 6.73
CA PRO A 92 7.39 -4.05 6.57
C PRO A 92 6.48 -4.67 5.50
N PRO A 93 5.13 -4.49 5.59
CA PRO A 93 4.22 -5.03 4.58
C PRO A 93 4.44 -4.32 3.25
N TRP A 94 4.86 -5.07 2.24
CA TRP A 94 5.03 -4.60 0.88
C TRP A 94 5.03 -5.78 -0.08
N PHE A 95 4.14 -5.77 -1.06
CA PHE A 95 3.84 -6.95 -1.86
C PHE A 95 3.98 -6.71 -3.37
N ALA A 96 4.45 -5.51 -3.78
CA ALA A 96 4.76 -5.25 -5.18
C ALA A 96 5.95 -6.10 -5.63
N ASP A 97 5.82 -6.71 -6.80
CA ASP A 97 6.92 -7.41 -7.47
C ASP A 97 7.96 -6.36 -7.92
N PRO A 98 9.21 -6.46 -7.46
CA PRO A 98 10.24 -5.46 -7.72
C PRO A 98 10.65 -5.33 -9.20
N HIS A 99 10.20 -6.25 -10.06
CA HIS A 99 10.45 -6.19 -11.51
C HIS A 99 9.49 -5.23 -12.25
N TYR A 100 8.42 -4.76 -11.58
CA TYR A 100 7.38 -3.95 -12.20
C TYR A 100 7.12 -2.67 -11.41
N GLY A 101 7.35 -1.53 -12.05
CA GLY A 101 7.15 -0.22 -11.45
C GLY A 101 8.21 0.17 -10.41
N HIS A 102 8.22 1.45 -10.05
CA HIS A 102 9.01 2.00 -8.94
C HIS A 102 8.12 2.91 -8.12
N PHE A 103 8.08 2.68 -6.80
CA PHE A 103 7.11 3.30 -5.92
C PHE A 103 7.80 4.12 -4.84
N ALA A 104 7.35 5.37 -4.67
CA ALA A 104 7.93 6.33 -3.73
C ALA A 104 7.68 5.95 -2.25
N ASN A 105 6.66 5.16 -2.01
CA ASN A 105 6.26 4.72 -0.68
C ASN A 105 6.67 3.26 -0.37
N ASP A 106 7.69 2.72 -1.04
CA ASP A 106 8.24 1.39 -0.78
C ASP A 106 8.99 1.35 0.56
N PRO A 107 8.47 0.68 1.59
CA PRO A 107 9.12 0.53 2.88
C PRO A 107 10.01 -0.70 2.97
N SER A 108 10.16 -1.48 1.90
CA SER A 108 10.86 -2.77 1.93
C SER A 108 12.31 -2.63 2.40
N LEU A 109 12.79 -3.67 3.09
CA LEU A 109 14.15 -3.72 3.58
C LEU A 109 15.11 -4.24 2.51
N SER A 110 16.30 -3.67 2.46
CA SER A 110 17.40 -4.24 1.67
C SER A 110 17.86 -5.59 2.25
N ALA A 111 18.52 -6.39 1.44
CA ALA A 111 19.09 -7.66 1.89
C ALA A 111 20.07 -7.46 3.07
N GLU A 112 20.82 -6.35 3.09
CA GLU A 112 21.74 -5.99 4.16
C GLU A 112 21.00 -5.63 5.46
N GLN A 113 19.89 -4.86 5.38
CA GLN A 113 19.06 -4.53 6.53
C GLN A 113 18.43 -5.79 7.15
N ILE A 114 17.93 -6.71 6.32
CA ILE A 114 17.40 -8.01 6.76
C ILE A 114 18.51 -8.81 7.47
N ALA A 115 19.67 -8.95 6.84
CA ALA A 115 20.81 -9.68 7.41
C ALA A 115 21.28 -9.07 8.75
N THR A 116 21.25 -7.73 8.88
CA THR A 116 21.62 -7.02 10.11
C THR A 116 20.65 -7.36 11.24
N ILE A 117 19.34 -7.29 11.02
CA ILE A 117 18.32 -7.59 12.04
C ILE A 117 18.42 -9.06 12.45
N THR A 118 18.57 -9.97 11.47
CA THR A 118 18.67 -11.41 11.71
C THR A 118 19.93 -11.77 12.49
N ALA A 119 21.09 -11.24 12.10
CA ALA A 119 22.35 -11.46 12.80
C ALA A 119 22.32 -10.92 14.25
N TRP A 120 21.72 -9.75 14.46
CA TRP A 120 21.51 -9.18 15.79
C TRP A 120 20.66 -10.09 16.67
N ALA A 121 19.51 -10.54 16.17
CA ALA A 121 18.61 -11.44 16.90
C ALA A 121 19.29 -12.76 17.26
N ASN A 122 20.04 -13.35 16.31
CA ASN A 122 20.77 -14.61 16.50
C ASN A 122 21.96 -14.48 17.48
N ALA A 123 22.56 -13.30 17.59
CA ALA A 123 23.61 -13.01 18.56
C ALA A 123 23.08 -12.73 19.98
N GLY A 124 21.79 -12.96 20.25
CA GLY A 124 21.16 -12.73 21.55
C GLY A 124 20.70 -11.28 21.78
N ALA A 125 20.58 -10.54 20.71
CA ALA A 125 20.07 -9.15 20.70
C ALA A 125 20.87 -8.20 21.61
N PRO A 126 22.20 -8.04 21.42
CA PRO A 126 23.03 -7.16 22.27
C PRO A 126 22.65 -5.68 22.12
N ALA A 127 22.66 -4.93 23.24
CA ALA A 127 22.34 -3.49 23.24
C ALA A 127 23.39 -2.67 22.47
N GLY A 128 24.68 -2.95 22.70
CA GLY A 128 25.76 -2.07 22.24
C GLY A 128 25.96 -0.86 23.13
N ASN A 129 26.70 0.12 22.64
CA ASN A 129 26.96 1.36 23.36
C ASN A 129 25.84 2.38 23.08
N LEU A 130 25.24 2.92 24.12
CA LEU A 130 24.19 3.95 24.02
C LEU A 130 24.68 5.21 23.27
N MET A 131 25.97 5.52 23.32
CA MET A 131 26.54 6.65 22.57
C MET A 131 26.51 6.47 21.04
N ASP A 132 26.29 5.26 20.56
CA ASP A 132 26.10 4.98 19.13
C ASP A 132 24.63 5.20 18.68
N SER A 133 23.76 5.59 19.62
CA SER A 133 22.33 5.80 19.31
C SER A 133 22.15 6.95 18.32
N PRO A 134 21.39 6.75 17.24
CA PRO A 134 21.00 7.85 16.37
C PRO A 134 20.08 8.83 17.10
N THR A 135 20.00 10.05 16.59
CA THR A 135 19.03 11.04 17.09
C THR A 135 17.62 10.46 16.96
N PRO A 136 16.81 10.51 18.02
CA PRO A 136 15.42 10.08 17.94
C PRO A 136 14.66 10.88 16.86
N PRO A 137 13.80 10.23 16.06
CA PRO A 137 12.93 10.96 15.15
C PRO A 137 11.96 11.84 15.94
N GLU A 138 11.69 13.01 15.41
CA GLU A 138 10.58 13.82 15.89
C GLU A 138 9.26 13.26 15.30
N TRP A 139 8.40 12.77 16.19
CA TRP A 139 7.09 12.29 15.79
C TRP A 139 6.06 13.39 16.03
N SER A 140 5.26 13.68 15.00
CA SER A 140 4.10 14.55 15.19
C SER A 140 3.14 13.90 16.19
N GLU A 141 2.74 14.64 17.22
CA GLU A 141 1.62 14.20 18.06
C GLU A 141 0.31 14.39 17.30
N GLY A 142 -0.48 13.33 17.24
CA GLY A 142 -1.78 13.35 16.59
C GLY A 142 -1.70 13.04 15.09
N TRP A 143 -1.33 13.95 14.21
CA TRP A 143 -1.35 13.77 12.75
C TRP A 143 0.02 13.53 12.15
N ASN A 144 0.11 12.64 11.14
CA ASN A 144 1.35 12.47 10.35
C ASN A 144 1.44 13.45 9.16
N ILE A 145 0.38 14.19 8.88
CA ILE A 145 0.38 15.40 8.03
C ILE A 145 0.66 16.63 8.90
N PRO A 146 0.99 17.81 8.31
CA PRO A 146 0.98 19.07 9.06
C PRO A 146 -0.33 19.27 9.81
N GLN A 147 -0.36 20.21 10.78
CA GLN A 147 -1.61 20.52 11.49
C GLN A 147 -2.75 20.70 10.46
N PRO A 148 -3.81 19.89 10.52
CA PRO A 148 -4.91 19.99 9.57
C PRO A 148 -5.63 21.34 9.65
N ASP A 149 -5.98 21.89 8.49
CA ASP A 149 -6.84 23.07 8.40
C ASP A 149 -8.30 22.76 8.80
N ALA A 150 -8.70 21.48 8.61
CA ALA A 150 -10.00 20.98 9.05
C ALA A 150 -9.87 19.52 9.53
N VAL A 151 -10.60 19.21 10.59
CA VAL A 151 -10.76 17.84 11.09
C VAL A 151 -12.25 17.51 11.09
N LEU A 152 -12.62 16.47 10.34
CA LEU A 152 -13.97 15.95 10.26
C LEU A 152 -13.98 14.60 10.98
N LYS A 153 -14.77 14.52 12.05
CA LYS A 153 -14.87 13.35 12.91
C LYS A 153 -16.28 12.77 12.82
N MET A 154 -16.40 11.45 12.81
CA MET A 154 -17.67 10.77 12.97
C MET A 154 -18.37 11.29 14.24
N PRO A 155 -19.58 11.88 14.16
CA PRO A 155 -20.24 12.49 15.30
C PRO A 155 -20.66 11.50 16.38
N LYS A 156 -20.84 10.22 16.01
CA LYS A 156 -21.25 9.17 16.93
C LYS A 156 -20.36 7.94 16.84
N PRO A 157 -20.11 7.26 17.97
CA PRO A 157 -19.30 6.07 17.98
C PRO A 157 -20.05 4.86 17.38
N VAL A 158 -19.37 4.14 16.49
CA VAL A 158 -19.81 2.82 16.01
C VAL A 158 -19.41 1.78 17.04
N GLN A 159 -20.39 0.97 17.48
CA GLN A 159 -20.14 -0.12 18.43
C GLN A 159 -19.70 -1.37 17.68
N ILE A 160 -18.53 -1.90 18.01
CA ILE A 160 -17.93 -3.07 17.37
C ILE A 160 -18.04 -4.25 18.35
N PRO A 161 -18.73 -5.35 18.00
CA PRO A 161 -18.84 -6.52 18.86
C PRO A 161 -17.50 -7.24 18.99
N ALA A 162 -17.32 -8.01 20.07
CA ALA A 162 -16.10 -8.81 20.26
C ALA A 162 -15.93 -9.90 19.20
N ARG A 163 -17.03 -10.43 18.65
CA ARG A 163 -17.04 -11.55 17.68
C ARG A 163 -18.19 -11.41 16.70
N GLY A 164 -18.05 -12.06 15.55
CA GLY A 164 -19.04 -12.07 14.47
C GLY A 164 -18.64 -11.18 13.31
N GLU A 165 -19.39 -11.25 12.24
CA GLU A 165 -19.25 -10.39 11.09
C GLU A 165 -19.89 -9.04 11.37
N VAL A 166 -19.23 -7.95 10.95
CA VAL A 166 -19.75 -6.57 11.07
C VAL A 166 -20.07 -6.10 9.66
N GLU A 167 -21.35 -5.75 9.43
CA GLU A 167 -21.79 -5.18 8.17
C GLU A 167 -21.09 -3.83 7.92
N TYR A 168 -20.80 -3.49 6.66
CA TYR A 168 -20.27 -2.17 6.32
C TYR A 168 -21.12 -1.07 6.94
N THR A 169 -20.47 -0.21 7.69
CA THR A 169 -21.11 0.88 8.40
C THR A 169 -20.80 2.21 7.71
N TYR A 170 -21.81 2.99 7.49
CA TYR A 170 -21.72 4.31 6.85
C TYR A 170 -22.02 5.40 7.86
N GLU A 171 -21.35 6.55 7.71
CA GLU A 171 -21.70 7.77 8.40
C GLU A 171 -21.49 8.98 7.51
N ILE A 172 -22.50 9.82 7.41
CA ILE A 172 -22.47 11.05 6.61
C ILE A 172 -22.13 12.20 7.53
N VAL A 173 -21.01 12.86 7.26
CA VAL A 173 -20.48 13.97 8.06
C VAL A 173 -20.51 15.24 7.23
N ALA A 174 -21.30 16.22 7.67
CA ALA A 174 -21.37 17.53 7.00
C ALA A 174 -20.05 18.28 7.15
N THR A 175 -19.49 18.79 6.05
CA THR A 175 -18.24 19.56 6.09
C THR A 175 -18.43 20.99 6.59
N HIS A 176 -19.61 21.55 6.39
CA HIS A 176 -19.94 22.97 6.64
C HIS A 176 -19.00 23.96 5.90
N PHE A 177 -18.38 23.53 4.81
CA PHE A 177 -17.54 24.41 4.01
C PHE A 177 -18.40 25.43 3.26
N ALA A 178 -18.20 26.72 3.57
CA ALA A 178 -18.91 27.81 2.91
C ALA A 178 -18.36 28.12 1.50
N GLU A 179 -17.17 27.61 1.17
CA GLU A 179 -16.50 27.78 -0.10
C GLU A 179 -15.83 26.48 -0.55
N ASP A 180 -15.55 26.37 -1.85
CA ASP A 180 -14.84 25.24 -2.43
C ASP A 180 -13.45 25.06 -1.78
N LYS A 181 -13.06 23.82 -1.53
CA LYS A 181 -11.75 23.47 -0.95
C LYS A 181 -10.93 22.59 -1.88
N TRP A 182 -9.64 22.91 -1.95
CA TRP A 182 -8.63 22.10 -2.59
C TRP A 182 -7.80 21.41 -1.53
N VAL A 183 -7.96 20.09 -1.40
CA VAL A 183 -7.29 19.25 -0.40
C VAL A 183 -5.99 18.73 -0.98
N GLN A 184 -4.86 19.15 -0.41
CA GLN A 184 -3.51 18.74 -0.82
C GLN A 184 -2.99 17.54 -0.03
N MET A 185 -3.39 17.41 1.24
CA MET A 185 -3.03 16.25 2.06
C MET A 185 -4.24 15.79 2.87
N VAL A 186 -4.33 14.49 3.09
CA VAL A 186 -5.41 13.91 3.88
C VAL A 186 -4.93 12.68 4.65
N GLU A 187 -5.40 12.56 5.89
CA GLU A 187 -5.10 11.42 6.77
C GLU A 187 -6.37 10.96 7.47
N VAL A 188 -6.57 9.64 7.51
CA VAL A 188 -7.60 9.00 8.35
C VAL A 188 -6.97 8.54 9.65
N ARG A 189 -7.65 8.82 10.76
CA ARG A 189 -7.27 8.35 12.09
C ARG A 189 -8.45 7.68 12.78
N PRO A 190 -8.50 6.34 12.75
CA PRO A 190 -9.44 5.58 13.57
C PRO A 190 -9.10 5.76 15.05
N SER A 191 -10.12 5.90 15.89
CA SER A 191 -9.93 5.84 17.34
C SER A 191 -9.69 4.40 17.84
N SER A 192 -10.13 3.41 17.05
CA SER A 192 -9.94 1.98 17.30
C SER A 192 -9.24 1.29 16.13
N ALA A 193 -7.98 1.68 15.85
CA ALA A 193 -7.20 1.22 14.69
C ALA A 193 -7.06 -0.32 14.61
N ALA A 194 -7.11 -1.02 15.77
CA ALA A 194 -7.04 -2.49 15.80
C ALA A 194 -8.29 -3.20 15.26
N HIS A 195 -9.40 -2.47 15.09
CA HIS A 195 -10.68 -2.99 14.60
C HIS A 195 -11.06 -2.46 13.22
N VAL A 196 -10.43 -1.39 12.75
CA VAL A 196 -10.69 -0.83 11.42
C VAL A 196 -9.85 -1.57 10.39
N HIS A 197 -10.49 -2.40 9.57
CA HIS A 197 -9.85 -3.12 8.48
C HIS A 197 -9.53 -2.19 7.30
N HIS A 198 -10.51 -1.36 6.90
CA HIS A 198 -10.30 -0.24 5.99
C HIS A 198 -11.42 0.80 6.15
N ALA A 199 -11.14 2.00 5.69
CA ALA A 199 -12.10 3.07 5.55
C ALA A 199 -12.01 3.67 4.14
N VAL A 200 -13.16 3.88 3.52
CA VAL A 200 -13.27 4.63 2.28
C VAL A 200 -14.04 5.91 2.56
N VAL A 201 -13.48 7.04 2.19
CA VAL A 201 -14.14 8.33 2.40
C VAL A 201 -14.47 8.94 1.05
N TYR A 202 -15.75 9.16 0.83
CA TYR A 202 -16.30 9.76 -0.39
C TYR A 202 -16.66 11.21 -0.18
N ILE A 203 -16.62 11.99 -1.25
CA ILE A 203 -17.13 13.36 -1.31
C ILE A 203 -18.55 13.30 -1.87
N ARG A 204 -19.54 13.65 -1.07
CA ARG A 204 -20.94 13.80 -1.50
C ARG A 204 -21.23 15.28 -1.77
N PRO A 205 -21.27 15.74 -3.03
CA PRO A 205 -21.52 17.14 -3.34
C PRO A 205 -22.95 17.54 -3.00
N PRO A 206 -23.23 18.84 -2.78
CA PRO A 206 -24.58 19.32 -2.50
C PRO A 206 -25.53 18.97 -3.66
N GLY A 207 -26.74 18.57 -3.31
CA GLY A 207 -27.76 18.17 -4.29
C GLY A 207 -27.56 16.77 -4.89
N SER A 208 -26.57 15.99 -4.42
CA SER A 208 -26.41 14.59 -4.81
C SER A 208 -27.67 13.78 -4.52
N SER A 209 -28.05 12.91 -5.45
CA SER A 209 -29.11 11.91 -5.24
C SER A 209 -28.61 10.70 -4.44
N TRP A 210 -27.31 10.52 -4.33
CA TRP A 210 -26.70 9.39 -3.62
C TRP A 210 -26.92 9.51 -2.11
N LEU A 211 -27.55 8.50 -1.52
CA LEU A 211 -27.89 8.45 -0.09
C LEU A 211 -28.64 9.71 0.41
N ARG A 212 -29.58 10.21 -0.41
CA ARG A 212 -30.29 11.47 -0.15
C ARG A 212 -31.08 11.45 1.15
N HIS A 213 -31.72 10.33 1.48
CA HIS A 213 -32.59 10.18 2.64
C HIS A 213 -31.89 9.44 3.79
N ALA A 214 -30.63 9.02 3.59
CA ALA A 214 -29.84 8.39 4.65
C ALA A 214 -29.55 9.39 5.80
N PRO A 215 -29.47 8.92 7.05
CA PRO A 215 -29.24 9.79 8.19
C PRO A 215 -27.89 10.49 8.11
N VAL A 216 -27.85 11.78 8.47
CA VAL A 216 -26.62 12.57 8.57
C VAL A 216 -26.21 12.64 10.04
N GLY A 217 -24.94 12.34 10.34
CA GLY A 217 -24.38 12.36 11.70
C GLY A 217 -24.78 11.17 12.57
N GLU A 218 -25.28 10.11 11.96
CA GLU A 218 -25.66 8.87 12.62
C GLU A 218 -25.08 7.67 11.83
N PRO A 219 -24.49 6.68 12.50
CA PRO A 219 -24.04 5.48 11.82
C PRO A 219 -25.23 4.65 11.34
N PHE A 220 -25.11 4.11 10.12
CA PHE A 220 -26.12 3.22 9.52
C PHE A 220 -25.44 2.14 8.67
N THR A 221 -26.17 1.06 8.41
CA THR A 221 -25.79 0.02 7.43
C THR A 221 -26.73 0.09 6.25
N ALA A 222 -26.35 -0.50 5.11
CA ALA A 222 -27.22 -0.56 3.94
C ALA A 222 -28.56 -1.22 4.27
N SER A 223 -28.56 -2.26 5.10
CA SER A 223 -29.76 -2.99 5.52
C SER A 223 -30.73 -2.14 6.37
N MET A 224 -30.27 -1.06 6.98
CA MET A 224 -31.12 -0.13 7.75
C MET A 224 -31.87 0.88 6.89
N LEU A 225 -31.46 1.08 5.64
CA LEU A 225 -32.12 2.01 4.72
C LEU A 225 -33.45 1.42 4.26
N SER A 226 -34.49 2.25 4.21
CA SER A 226 -35.83 1.82 3.81
C SER A 226 -36.05 1.78 2.29
N ASP A 227 -35.24 2.55 1.55
CA ASP A 227 -35.32 2.64 0.08
C ASP A 227 -34.38 1.60 -0.55
N PRO A 228 -34.91 0.60 -1.29
CA PRO A 228 -34.08 -0.40 -1.98
C PRO A 228 -33.05 0.21 -2.95
N GLU A 229 -33.36 1.36 -3.56
CA GLU A 229 -32.42 2.04 -4.43
C GLU A 229 -31.24 2.63 -3.62
N GLU A 230 -31.50 3.22 -2.47
CA GLU A 230 -30.44 3.70 -1.58
C GLU A 230 -29.62 2.54 -0.97
N GLN A 231 -30.25 1.40 -0.66
CA GLN A 231 -29.52 0.18 -0.26
C GLN A 231 -28.52 -0.24 -1.36
N ARG A 232 -28.95 -0.26 -2.63
CA ARG A 232 -28.09 -0.56 -3.76
C ARG A 232 -27.01 0.50 -3.94
N GLN A 233 -27.35 1.79 -3.82
CA GLN A 233 -26.43 2.91 -3.94
C GLN A 233 -25.36 2.94 -2.84
N ALA A 234 -25.63 2.42 -1.66
CA ALA A 234 -24.62 2.28 -0.61
C ALA A 234 -23.45 1.40 -1.09
N HIS A 235 -23.73 0.39 -1.91
CA HIS A 235 -22.75 -0.54 -2.46
C HIS A 235 -22.15 -0.08 -3.80
N GLU A 236 -22.85 0.77 -4.56
CA GLU A 236 -22.46 1.20 -5.90
C GLU A 236 -22.48 2.73 -6.01
N THR A 237 -21.36 3.37 -5.74
CA THR A 237 -21.27 4.83 -5.85
C THR A 237 -20.44 5.30 -7.03
N THR A 238 -20.87 6.42 -7.65
CA THR A 238 -20.10 7.21 -8.61
C THR A 238 -19.53 8.49 -7.99
N SER A 239 -19.68 8.66 -6.69
CA SER A 239 -19.16 9.82 -5.97
C SER A 239 -17.63 9.86 -6.00
N ASP A 240 -17.07 11.08 -5.90
CA ASP A 240 -15.62 11.24 -5.84
C ASP A 240 -15.06 10.59 -4.58
N LEU A 241 -14.05 9.76 -4.75
CA LEU A 241 -13.34 9.15 -3.65
C LEU A 241 -12.28 10.14 -3.14
N LEU A 242 -12.38 10.55 -1.87
CA LEU A 242 -11.39 11.42 -1.24
C LEU A 242 -10.12 10.62 -0.91
N LEU A 243 -10.27 9.48 -0.24
CA LEU A 243 -9.15 8.59 0.09
C LEU A 243 -9.64 7.19 0.45
N VAL A 244 -8.69 6.24 0.46
CA VAL A 244 -8.84 4.92 1.07
C VAL A 244 -7.78 4.75 2.14
N TYR A 245 -8.18 4.26 3.30
CA TYR A 245 -7.32 3.93 4.41
C TYR A 245 -7.35 2.42 4.67
N ALA A 246 -6.18 1.83 4.90
CA ALA A 246 -6.01 0.52 5.51
C ALA A 246 -4.86 0.59 6.53
N PRO A 247 -4.80 -0.32 7.53
CA PRO A 247 -3.68 -0.37 8.47
C PRO A 247 -2.34 -0.39 7.74
N GLY A 248 -1.41 0.47 8.16
CA GLY A 248 -0.11 0.63 7.52
C GLY A 248 -0.07 1.58 6.33
N SER A 249 -1.20 2.11 5.87
CA SER A 249 -1.22 3.15 4.84
C SER A 249 -0.63 4.46 5.35
N ALA A 250 0.27 5.05 4.55
CA ALA A 250 0.71 6.42 4.78
C ALA A 250 -0.41 7.41 4.38
N PRO A 251 -0.45 8.61 4.96
CA PRO A 251 -1.33 9.67 4.52
C PRO A 251 -1.19 9.96 3.03
N ASP A 252 -2.29 10.37 2.40
CA ASP A 252 -2.23 10.85 1.03
C ASP A 252 -1.68 12.28 1.00
N ARG A 253 -0.68 12.47 0.15
CA ARG A 253 -0.02 13.75 -0.10
C ARG A 253 0.19 13.87 -1.61
N TRP A 254 -0.34 14.91 -2.18
CA TRP A 254 -0.14 15.22 -3.59
C TRP A 254 0.94 16.30 -3.72
N ALA A 255 1.68 16.27 -4.82
CA ALA A 255 2.73 17.25 -5.11
C ALA A 255 2.15 18.66 -5.18
N ASP A 256 3.02 19.66 -5.03
CA ASP A 256 2.64 21.06 -5.17
C ASP A 256 1.95 21.32 -6.53
N GLY A 257 0.85 22.03 -6.48
CA GLY A 257 0.01 22.28 -7.63
C GLY A 257 -0.97 21.15 -7.98
N MET A 258 -1.05 20.09 -7.17
CA MET A 258 -2.03 19.00 -7.28
C MET A 258 -2.91 18.94 -6.03
N ALA A 259 -4.22 18.76 -6.19
CA ALA A 259 -5.14 18.62 -5.06
C ALA A 259 -6.43 17.90 -5.47
N LYS A 260 -7.15 17.32 -4.51
CA LYS A 260 -8.53 16.86 -4.67
C LYS A 260 -9.50 18.00 -4.40
N PHE A 261 -10.60 18.02 -5.12
CA PHE A 261 -11.59 19.08 -5.06
C PHE A 261 -12.78 18.68 -4.20
N VAL A 262 -13.12 19.52 -3.21
CA VAL A 262 -14.29 19.35 -2.35
C VAL A 262 -15.17 20.58 -2.54
N PRO A 263 -16.33 20.48 -3.22
CA PRO A 263 -17.25 21.58 -3.41
C PRO A 263 -17.78 22.15 -2.08
N ALA A 264 -18.09 23.44 -2.06
CA ALA A 264 -18.79 24.07 -0.93
C ALA A 264 -20.10 23.32 -0.60
N GLY A 265 -20.41 23.16 0.67
CA GLY A 265 -21.63 22.48 1.13
C GLY A 265 -21.63 20.96 0.90
N SER A 266 -20.49 20.35 0.55
CA SER A 266 -20.37 18.88 0.46
C SER A 266 -20.43 18.23 1.83
N ASP A 267 -20.82 16.96 1.86
CA ASP A 267 -20.60 16.06 2.97
C ASP A 267 -19.45 15.10 2.66
N LEU A 268 -18.82 14.55 3.70
CA LEU A 268 -18.01 13.34 3.57
C LEU A 268 -18.83 12.12 4.00
N VAL A 269 -18.76 11.05 3.22
CA VAL A 269 -19.37 9.77 3.56
C VAL A 269 -18.27 8.80 3.93
N PHE A 270 -18.24 8.43 5.20
CA PHE A 270 -17.34 7.41 5.72
C PHE A 270 -17.99 6.05 5.49
N GLN A 271 -17.33 5.18 4.75
CA GLN A 271 -17.66 3.77 4.61
C GLN A 271 -16.62 2.99 5.40
N MET A 272 -17.04 2.39 6.49
CA MET A 272 -16.17 1.72 7.45
C MET A 272 -16.33 0.21 7.38
N HIS A 273 -15.21 -0.50 7.24
CA HIS A 273 -15.17 -1.94 7.40
C HIS A 273 -14.42 -2.30 8.68
N TYR A 274 -15.13 -2.97 9.59
CA TYR A 274 -14.60 -3.39 10.87
C TYR A 274 -14.36 -4.90 10.91
N THR A 275 -13.32 -5.31 11.64
CA THR A 275 -13.04 -6.72 11.96
C THR A 275 -13.04 -6.92 13.47
N THR A 276 -13.62 -8.03 13.90
CA THR A 276 -13.64 -8.42 15.31
C THR A 276 -12.36 -9.17 15.69
N ASN A 277 -11.81 -8.91 16.88
CA ASN A 277 -10.55 -9.49 17.36
C ASN A 277 -10.67 -10.22 18.72
N GLY A 278 -11.87 -10.42 19.21
CA GLY A 278 -12.16 -11.05 20.51
C GLY A 278 -12.49 -10.05 21.63
N GLU A 279 -12.31 -8.75 21.39
CA GLU A 279 -12.63 -7.66 22.31
C GLU A 279 -13.71 -6.77 21.69
N ALA A 280 -14.66 -6.29 22.51
CA ALA A 280 -15.63 -5.30 22.06
C ALA A 280 -14.98 -3.90 22.10
N ALA A 281 -15.27 -3.06 21.12
CA ALA A 281 -14.72 -1.73 21.01
C ALA A 281 -15.76 -0.72 20.51
N SER A 282 -15.39 0.55 20.51
CA SER A 282 -16.09 1.59 19.77
C SER A 282 -15.12 2.41 18.96
N ASP A 283 -15.54 2.91 17.81
CA ASP A 283 -14.73 3.74 16.93
C ASP A 283 -15.43 5.03 16.54
N GLU A 284 -14.68 6.12 16.56
CA GLU A 284 -15.03 7.44 16.06
C GLU A 284 -13.88 7.94 15.17
N THR A 285 -13.81 7.42 13.95
CA THR A 285 -12.78 7.77 12.99
C THR A 285 -12.81 9.26 12.64
N SER A 286 -11.63 9.85 12.52
CA SER A 286 -11.43 11.24 12.09
C SER A 286 -10.68 11.32 10.77
N VAL A 287 -10.94 12.36 9.98
CA VAL A 287 -10.21 12.72 8.76
C VAL A 287 -9.66 14.13 8.92
N GLY A 288 -8.34 14.27 8.82
CA GLY A 288 -7.63 15.53 8.80
C GLY A 288 -7.35 15.97 7.36
N LEU A 289 -7.65 17.23 7.05
CA LEU A 289 -7.48 17.81 5.72
C LEU A 289 -6.49 18.98 5.80
N VAL A 290 -5.48 18.98 4.93
CA VAL A 290 -4.62 20.14 4.68
C VAL A 290 -4.97 20.70 3.32
N PHE A 291 -5.34 21.99 3.29
CA PHE A 291 -5.71 22.65 2.05
C PHE A 291 -4.48 23.14 1.27
N ALA A 292 -4.63 23.21 -0.04
CA ALA A 292 -3.61 23.80 -0.89
C ALA A 292 -3.47 25.29 -0.59
N SER A 293 -2.24 25.77 -0.40
CA SER A 293 -1.93 27.18 -0.09
C SER A 293 -2.19 28.14 -1.26
N SER A 294 -2.35 27.59 -2.46
CA SER A 294 -2.64 28.33 -3.70
C SER A 294 -3.49 27.45 -4.62
N PRO A 295 -4.26 28.04 -5.55
CA PRO A 295 -5.06 27.30 -6.51
C PRO A 295 -4.20 26.27 -7.25
N PRO A 296 -4.55 24.97 -7.26
CA PRO A 296 -3.77 23.94 -7.92
C PRO A 296 -3.88 24.09 -9.45
N LYS A 297 -2.86 23.61 -10.15
CA LYS A 297 -2.86 23.48 -11.62
C LYS A 297 -3.58 22.22 -12.09
N GLN A 298 -3.57 21.18 -11.25
CA GLN A 298 -4.13 19.86 -11.54
C GLN A 298 -5.08 19.41 -10.43
N ARG A 299 -6.18 18.82 -10.85
CA ARG A 299 -7.11 18.12 -9.98
C ARG A 299 -6.81 16.63 -9.98
N VAL A 300 -6.70 16.04 -8.81
CA VAL A 300 -6.58 14.58 -8.65
C VAL A 300 -7.98 13.98 -8.56
N ILE A 301 -8.20 12.94 -9.36
CA ILE A 301 -9.41 12.11 -9.30
C ILE A 301 -9.02 10.64 -9.20
N THR A 302 -9.81 9.87 -8.48
CA THR A 302 -9.64 8.40 -8.41
C THR A 302 -10.57 7.76 -9.43
N LEU A 303 -9.99 6.95 -10.29
CA LEU A 303 -10.68 6.11 -11.27
C LEU A 303 -10.63 4.65 -10.81
N GLN A 304 -11.48 3.81 -11.42
CA GLN A 304 -11.51 2.39 -11.10
C GLN A 304 -11.75 1.52 -12.32
N LEU A 305 -11.13 0.35 -12.31
CA LEU A 305 -11.41 -0.78 -13.18
C LEU A 305 -12.03 -1.88 -12.32
N ASN A 306 -13.29 -2.21 -12.53
CA ASN A 306 -14.01 -3.21 -11.75
C ASN A 306 -14.73 -4.22 -12.64
N ASN A 307 -15.00 -5.41 -12.10
CA ASN A 307 -15.76 -6.44 -12.78
C ASN A 307 -16.90 -6.95 -11.89
N HIS A 308 -18.07 -6.35 -12.03
CA HIS A 308 -19.29 -6.73 -11.30
C HIS A 308 -19.86 -8.10 -11.73
N ALA A 309 -19.42 -8.65 -12.88
CA ALA A 309 -19.80 -9.99 -13.32
C ALA A 309 -18.88 -11.09 -12.77
N LEU A 310 -18.14 -10.81 -11.71
CA LEU A 310 -17.22 -11.74 -11.05
C LEU A 310 -17.98 -12.98 -10.58
N MET A 311 -17.53 -14.16 -11.03
CA MET A 311 -18.04 -15.48 -10.62
C MET A 311 -16.87 -16.45 -10.51
N ILE A 312 -16.47 -16.81 -9.28
CA ILE A 312 -15.34 -17.69 -9.02
C ILE A 312 -15.87 -19.09 -8.72
N PRO A 313 -15.50 -20.11 -9.51
CA PRO A 313 -15.97 -21.46 -9.30
C PRO A 313 -15.50 -22.08 -7.97
N PRO A 314 -16.26 -23.04 -7.40
CA PRO A 314 -15.81 -23.84 -6.27
C PRO A 314 -14.46 -24.51 -6.57
N GLY A 315 -13.58 -24.55 -5.58
CA GLY A 315 -12.30 -25.25 -5.64
C GLY A 315 -11.23 -24.67 -6.59
N ALA A 316 -11.52 -23.56 -7.28
CA ALA A 316 -10.55 -22.92 -8.18
C ALA A 316 -9.39 -22.33 -7.38
N ASP A 317 -8.14 -22.72 -7.72
CA ASP A 317 -6.92 -22.32 -7.00
C ASP A 317 -6.12 -21.20 -7.67
N ASP A 318 -6.43 -20.86 -8.92
CA ASP A 318 -5.78 -19.76 -9.68
C ASP A 318 -6.74 -19.13 -10.71
N PHE A 319 -7.96 -18.82 -10.27
CA PHE A 319 -9.00 -18.29 -11.16
C PHE A 319 -8.67 -16.85 -11.58
N ARG A 320 -8.47 -16.66 -12.87
CA ARG A 320 -8.07 -15.37 -13.47
C ARG A 320 -9.26 -14.61 -14.01
N VAL A 321 -9.36 -13.35 -13.63
CA VAL A 321 -10.35 -12.39 -14.13
C VAL A 321 -9.64 -11.13 -14.62
N GLN A 322 -10.21 -10.48 -15.64
CA GLN A 322 -9.67 -9.20 -16.13
C GLN A 322 -10.78 -8.24 -16.53
N VAL A 323 -10.43 -6.95 -16.49
CA VAL A 323 -11.25 -5.86 -17.00
C VAL A 323 -10.36 -4.85 -17.70
N GLN A 324 -10.83 -4.24 -18.76
CA GLN A 324 -10.10 -3.22 -19.51
C GLN A 324 -10.96 -1.98 -19.70
N GLY A 325 -10.37 -0.82 -19.48
CA GLY A 325 -10.93 0.48 -19.78
C GLY A 325 -10.06 1.26 -20.76
N THR A 326 -10.63 2.29 -21.36
CA THR A 326 -9.89 3.20 -22.23
C THR A 326 -10.02 4.61 -21.68
N LEU A 327 -8.89 5.28 -21.44
CA LEU A 327 -8.90 6.65 -20.97
C LEU A 327 -9.59 7.57 -21.99
N PRO A 328 -10.58 8.34 -21.53
CA PRO A 328 -11.32 9.22 -22.45
C PRO A 328 -10.51 10.44 -22.86
N ASN A 329 -9.64 10.95 -22.02
CA ASN A 329 -8.81 12.14 -22.21
C ASN A 329 -7.41 11.94 -21.63
N ASP A 330 -6.48 12.85 -21.93
CA ASP A 330 -5.14 12.87 -21.36
C ASP A 330 -5.19 12.98 -19.82
N ALA A 331 -4.31 12.25 -19.15
CA ALA A 331 -4.18 12.29 -17.70
C ALA A 331 -2.75 11.93 -17.28
N THR A 332 -2.37 12.33 -16.08
CA THR A 332 -1.12 11.90 -15.42
C THR A 332 -1.43 10.87 -14.36
N LEU A 333 -0.98 9.63 -14.55
CA LEU A 333 -1.15 8.55 -13.56
C LEU A 333 -0.22 8.77 -12.37
N LEU A 334 -0.76 8.65 -11.14
CA LEU A 334 -0.05 8.94 -9.90
C LEU A 334 0.15 7.71 -9.02
N SER A 335 -0.87 6.86 -8.89
CA SER A 335 -0.87 5.75 -7.93
C SER A 335 -1.84 4.66 -8.32
N PHE A 336 -1.71 3.51 -7.65
CA PHE A 336 -2.62 2.37 -7.74
C PHE A 336 -3.06 1.93 -6.34
N PHE A 337 -4.26 1.36 -6.26
CA PHE A 337 -4.78 0.72 -5.05
C PHE A 337 -5.63 -0.51 -5.46
N PRO A 338 -5.03 -1.72 -5.47
CA PRO A 338 -5.77 -2.95 -5.75
C PRO A 338 -6.64 -3.35 -4.56
N HIS A 339 -7.89 -3.74 -4.82
CA HIS A 339 -8.82 -4.19 -3.81
C HIS A 339 -9.50 -5.52 -4.22
N MET A 340 -9.39 -6.49 -3.35
CA MET A 340 -10.05 -7.80 -3.37
C MET A 340 -10.38 -8.20 -1.93
N HIS A 341 -11.08 -9.33 -1.76
CA HIS A 341 -11.36 -9.89 -0.43
C HIS A 341 -10.48 -11.11 -0.10
N LEU A 342 -10.99 -12.06 0.69
CA LEU A 342 -10.24 -13.18 1.30
C LEU A 342 -9.59 -14.13 0.29
N ARG A 343 -10.14 -14.20 -0.93
CA ARG A 343 -9.63 -15.12 -1.96
C ARG A 343 -8.66 -14.47 -2.94
N GLY A 344 -8.43 -13.16 -2.80
CA GLY A 344 -7.46 -12.43 -3.60
C GLY A 344 -6.06 -13.01 -3.43
N LYS A 345 -5.40 -13.31 -4.58
CA LYS A 345 -4.07 -13.94 -4.63
C LYS A 345 -3.03 -13.04 -5.29
N ARG A 346 -3.38 -12.42 -6.42
CA ARG A 346 -2.51 -11.53 -7.19
C ARG A 346 -3.32 -10.48 -7.92
N PHE A 347 -2.75 -9.30 -8.10
CA PHE A 347 -3.35 -8.22 -8.89
C PHE A 347 -2.32 -7.57 -9.80
N GLU A 348 -2.71 -7.21 -11.03
CA GLU A 348 -1.85 -6.51 -11.99
C GLU A 348 -2.57 -5.33 -12.62
N TYR A 349 -1.81 -4.27 -12.92
CA TYR A 349 -2.22 -3.17 -13.78
C TYR A 349 -1.29 -3.09 -14.97
N ASP A 350 -1.89 -3.04 -16.16
CA ASP A 350 -1.19 -3.05 -17.42
C ASP A 350 -1.64 -1.91 -18.33
N ILE A 351 -0.73 -1.46 -19.21
CA ILE A 351 -1.08 -0.79 -20.45
C ILE A 351 -1.11 -1.83 -21.56
N VAL A 352 -2.18 -1.85 -22.34
CA VAL A 352 -2.31 -2.68 -23.55
C VAL A 352 -2.10 -1.78 -24.76
N HIS A 353 -1.00 -1.97 -25.47
CA HIS A 353 -0.65 -1.20 -26.66
C HIS A 353 -1.47 -1.66 -27.89
N ASP A 354 -1.52 -0.81 -28.92
CA ASP A 354 -2.31 -1.10 -30.13
C ASP A 354 -1.77 -2.28 -30.94
N ASP A 355 -0.49 -2.60 -30.83
CA ASP A 355 0.15 -3.78 -31.42
C ASP A 355 -0.12 -5.08 -30.63
N GLY A 356 -0.87 -5.00 -29.52
CA GLY A 356 -1.18 -6.12 -28.64
C GLY A 356 -0.11 -6.40 -27.58
N SER A 357 1.01 -5.71 -27.57
CA SER A 357 1.99 -5.82 -26.49
C SER A 357 1.44 -5.28 -25.17
N VAL A 358 1.97 -5.79 -24.07
CA VAL A 358 1.52 -5.47 -22.72
C VAL A 358 2.68 -4.96 -21.90
N GLU A 359 2.49 -3.81 -21.28
CA GLU A 359 3.38 -3.22 -20.29
C GLU A 359 2.75 -3.32 -18.90
N THR A 360 3.31 -4.15 -18.03
CA THR A 360 2.87 -4.25 -16.63
C THR A 360 3.43 -3.08 -15.83
N LEU A 361 2.54 -2.29 -15.25
CA LEU A 361 2.86 -1.11 -14.44
C LEU A 361 3.02 -1.45 -12.95
N LEU A 362 2.25 -2.41 -12.48
CA LEU A 362 2.28 -2.93 -11.11
C LEU A 362 1.84 -4.38 -11.11
N ARG A 363 2.57 -5.23 -10.40
CA ARG A 363 2.14 -6.58 -10.00
C ARG A 363 2.24 -6.71 -8.49
N VAL A 364 1.19 -7.23 -7.86
CA VAL A 364 1.10 -7.38 -6.40
C VAL A 364 0.77 -8.83 -6.06
N ASN A 365 1.56 -9.44 -5.17
CA ASN A 365 1.14 -10.63 -4.45
C ASN A 365 0.17 -10.17 -3.37
N TYR A 366 -1.13 -10.24 -3.66
CA TYR A 366 -2.15 -9.63 -2.83
C TYR A 366 -2.27 -10.31 -1.46
N HIS A 367 -2.46 -9.51 -0.43
CA HIS A 367 -2.68 -9.97 0.93
C HIS A 367 -3.84 -9.21 1.55
N PHE A 368 -4.93 -9.89 1.86
CA PHE A 368 -6.18 -9.29 2.32
C PHE A 368 -6.02 -8.31 3.50
N HIS A 369 -5.18 -8.65 4.49
CA HIS A 369 -4.96 -7.79 5.66
C HIS A 369 -4.12 -6.54 5.38
N TRP A 370 -3.52 -6.41 4.20
CA TRP A 370 -2.62 -5.32 3.82
C TRP A 370 -3.01 -4.74 2.46
N GLN A 371 -4.04 -3.91 2.48
CA GLN A 371 -4.53 -3.26 1.25
C GLN A 371 -3.79 -1.94 1.07
N LEU A 372 -2.68 -2.00 0.37
CA LEU A 372 -1.75 -0.88 0.24
C LEU A 372 -1.97 -0.08 -1.05
N SER A 373 -1.71 1.23 -0.97
CA SER A 373 -1.54 2.06 -2.15
C SER A 373 -0.09 2.02 -2.63
N TYR A 374 0.12 2.17 -3.94
CA TYR A 374 1.41 2.13 -4.62
C TYR A 374 1.59 3.42 -5.41
N LYS A 375 2.36 4.38 -4.86
CA LYS A 375 2.56 5.72 -5.42
C LYS A 375 3.79 5.71 -6.34
N LEU A 376 3.62 6.08 -7.61
CA LEU A 376 4.71 6.11 -8.58
C LEU A 376 5.79 7.11 -8.14
N VAL A 377 7.07 6.72 -8.25
CA VAL A 377 8.21 7.64 -8.06
C VAL A 377 8.13 8.78 -9.05
N GLN A 378 7.79 8.46 -10.31
CA GLN A 378 7.57 9.43 -11.36
C GLN A 378 6.15 9.27 -11.89
N PRO A 379 5.30 10.31 -11.76
CA PRO A 379 3.99 10.34 -12.41
C PRO A 379 4.12 10.08 -13.91
N ARG A 380 3.17 9.34 -14.49
CA ARG A 380 3.21 8.91 -15.87
C ARG A 380 2.14 9.58 -16.71
N GLU A 381 2.55 10.27 -17.76
CA GLU A 381 1.64 10.83 -18.75
C GLU A 381 0.96 9.71 -19.56
N LEU A 382 -0.35 9.72 -19.58
CA LEU A 382 -1.20 8.83 -20.36
C LEU A 382 -2.03 9.64 -21.35
N LYS A 383 -2.03 9.24 -22.61
CA LYS A 383 -2.81 9.90 -23.65
C LYS A 383 -4.25 9.39 -23.72
N ALA A 384 -5.15 10.23 -24.21
CA ALA A 384 -6.48 9.79 -24.59
C ALA A 384 -6.39 8.56 -25.51
N GLY A 385 -7.23 7.55 -25.28
CA GLY A 385 -7.16 6.28 -25.97
C GLY A 385 -6.27 5.22 -25.33
N THR A 386 -5.43 5.56 -24.34
CA THR A 386 -4.65 4.56 -23.59
C THR A 386 -5.58 3.50 -23.00
N LYS A 387 -5.28 2.24 -23.28
CA LYS A 387 -6.01 1.08 -22.75
C LYS A 387 -5.35 0.62 -21.47
N LEU A 388 -6.01 0.80 -20.33
CA LEU A 388 -5.61 0.26 -19.04
C LEU A 388 -6.36 -1.04 -18.76
N ARG A 389 -5.64 -2.06 -18.31
CA ARG A 389 -6.19 -3.35 -17.92
C ARG A 389 -5.83 -3.65 -16.48
N ALA A 390 -6.82 -4.12 -15.73
CA ALA A 390 -6.62 -4.76 -14.44
C ALA A 390 -6.80 -6.27 -14.59
N VAL A 391 -5.95 -7.05 -13.93
CA VAL A 391 -6.03 -8.51 -13.90
C VAL A 391 -5.93 -8.96 -12.46
N ALA A 392 -6.86 -9.80 -12.02
CA ALA A 392 -6.90 -10.38 -10.69
C ALA A 392 -6.87 -11.90 -10.74
N TRP A 393 -6.25 -12.53 -9.74
CA TRP A 393 -6.26 -13.98 -9.53
C TRP A 393 -6.80 -14.29 -8.14
N TYR A 394 -7.61 -15.34 -8.05
CA TYR A 394 -8.28 -15.77 -6.84
C TYR A 394 -7.98 -17.23 -6.53
N ASP A 395 -7.92 -17.53 -5.24
CA ASP A 395 -7.83 -18.88 -4.71
C ASP A 395 -9.08 -19.20 -3.88
N ASN A 396 -10.05 -19.87 -4.50
CA ASN A 396 -11.27 -20.38 -3.86
C ASN A 396 -11.11 -21.87 -3.50
N SER A 397 -9.89 -22.35 -3.35
CA SER A 397 -9.63 -23.74 -3.01
C SER A 397 -9.55 -23.97 -1.48
N ARG A 398 -9.46 -25.24 -1.10
CA ARG A 398 -9.23 -25.67 0.29
C ARG A 398 -7.81 -25.33 0.80
N ASN A 399 -6.89 -24.97 -0.10
CA ASN A 399 -5.51 -24.61 0.26
C ASN A 399 -5.41 -23.17 0.74
N ASN A 400 -6.39 -22.32 0.45
CA ASN A 400 -6.46 -20.95 0.98
C ASN A 400 -6.98 -20.97 2.43
N PRO A 401 -6.13 -20.69 3.44
CA PRO A 401 -6.52 -20.74 4.85
C PRO A 401 -7.56 -19.67 5.25
N HIS A 402 -7.76 -18.66 4.40
CA HIS A 402 -8.71 -17.56 4.63
C HIS A 402 -10.06 -17.80 3.93
N ASN A 403 -10.17 -18.83 3.09
CA ASN A 403 -11.40 -19.12 2.37
C ASN A 403 -12.46 -19.70 3.31
N PRO A 404 -13.61 -19.03 3.54
CA PRO A 404 -14.62 -19.50 4.46
C PRO A 404 -15.40 -20.73 3.94
N ASP A 405 -15.51 -20.89 2.61
CA ASP A 405 -16.24 -22.01 2.01
C ASP A 405 -15.73 -22.29 0.57
N PRO A 406 -14.86 -23.29 0.39
CA PRO A 406 -14.31 -23.65 -0.92
C PRO A 406 -15.29 -24.39 -1.84
N GLU A 407 -16.44 -24.82 -1.33
CA GLU A 407 -17.45 -25.56 -2.08
C GLU A 407 -18.47 -24.63 -2.75
N LYS A 408 -18.45 -23.33 -2.42
CA LYS A 408 -19.39 -22.36 -2.98
C LYS A 408 -18.85 -21.64 -4.20
N MET A 409 -19.75 -21.37 -5.14
CA MET A 409 -19.56 -20.32 -6.13
C MET A 409 -19.53 -18.97 -5.42
N VAL A 410 -18.52 -18.15 -5.72
CA VAL A 410 -18.37 -16.80 -5.14
C VAL A 410 -18.65 -15.76 -6.19
N THR A 411 -19.52 -14.81 -5.86
CA THR A 411 -19.92 -13.72 -6.76
C THR A 411 -19.47 -12.38 -6.22
N TRP A 412 -19.60 -11.35 -7.04
CA TRP A 412 -19.44 -9.97 -6.62
C TRP A 412 -20.32 -9.64 -5.40
N GLY A 413 -19.76 -8.91 -4.46
CA GLY A 413 -20.49 -8.38 -3.32
C GLY A 413 -19.55 -7.75 -2.29
N ASP A 414 -20.11 -6.91 -1.43
CA ASP A 414 -19.34 -6.09 -0.48
C ASP A 414 -18.86 -6.87 0.75
N GLN A 415 -19.57 -7.95 1.11
CA GLN A 415 -19.20 -8.69 2.31
C GLN A 415 -17.88 -9.44 2.09
N THR A 416 -17.06 -9.52 3.14
CA THR A 416 -15.76 -10.19 3.10
C THR A 416 -15.84 -11.65 2.64
N SER A 417 -16.97 -12.32 2.90
CA SER A 417 -17.27 -13.69 2.45
C SER A 417 -17.63 -13.79 0.96
N GLN A 418 -18.00 -12.68 0.32
CA GLN A 418 -18.13 -12.49 -1.13
C GLN A 418 -16.77 -12.06 -1.71
N GLU A 419 -16.73 -11.57 -2.96
CA GLU A 419 -15.50 -11.08 -3.56
C GLU A 419 -15.71 -9.83 -4.38
N MET A 420 -14.64 -9.03 -4.47
CA MET A 420 -14.54 -7.89 -5.36
C MET A 420 -13.33 -7.98 -6.27
N MET A 421 -13.42 -7.36 -7.44
CA MET A 421 -12.30 -7.02 -8.29
C MET A 421 -12.34 -5.53 -8.57
N VAL A 422 -11.58 -4.74 -7.82
CA VAL A 422 -11.51 -3.29 -8.04
C VAL A 422 -10.06 -2.84 -8.11
N GLY A 423 -9.68 -2.32 -9.27
CA GLY A 423 -8.40 -1.67 -9.47
C GLY A 423 -8.57 -0.15 -9.42
N PHE A 424 -8.44 0.45 -8.23
CA PHE A 424 -8.41 1.90 -8.10
C PHE A 424 -7.06 2.46 -8.57
N PHE A 425 -7.08 3.66 -9.16
CA PHE A 425 -5.88 4.40 -9.51
C PHE A 425 -6.16 5.90 -9.55
N ASP A 426 -5.19 6.68 -9.06
CA ASP A 426 -5.30 8.13 -9.09
C ASP A 426 -4.70 8.69 -10.36
N VAL A 427 -5.39 9.64 -10.95
CA VAL A 427 -4.87 10.45 -12.05
C VAL A 427 -5.03 11.95 -11.76
N ALA A 428 -4.08 12.74 -12.25
CA ALA A 428 -4.17 14.18 -12.27
C ALA A 428 -4.63 14.65 -13.66
N ILE A 429 -5.57 15.60 -13.66
CA ILE A 429 -6.11 16.28 -14.85
C ILE A 429 -6.04 17.79 -14.64
N PRO A 430 -6.18 18.65 -15.67
CA PRO A 430 -6.22 20.10 -15.47
C PRO A 430 -7.29 20.52 -14.44
N ALA A 431 -6.93 21.35 -13.47
CA ALA A 431 -7.82 21.74 -12.36
C ALA A 431 -9.12 22.42 -12.83
N GLY A 432 -9.05 23.22 -13.90
CA GLY A 432 -10.21 23.85 -14.52
C GLY A 432 -11.12 22.93 -15.34
N MET A 433 -10.75 21.65 -15.49
CA MET A 433 -11.58 20.69 -16.19
C MET A 433 -12.66 20.15 -15.26
N ASP A 434 -13.92 20.31 -15.62
CA ASP A 434 -15.01 19.60 -14.98
C ASP A 434 -14.83 18.08 -15.13
N LYS A 435 -14.99 17.32 -14.03
CA LYS A 435 -14.75 15.85 -14.09
C LYS A 435 -15.66 15.16 -15.10
N TRP A 436 -16.91 15.63 -15.27
CA TRP A 436 -17.83 15.02 -16.23
C TRP A 436 -17.41 15.29 -17.66
N ARG A 437 -16.75 16.42 -17.95
CA ARG A 437 -16.12 16.69 -19.25
C ARG A 437 -14.93 15.79 -19.51
N TYR A 438 -14.19 15.39 -18.45
CA TYR A 438 -13.11 14.43 -18.60
C TYR A 438 -13.61 13.10 -19.19
N PHE A 439 -14.82 12.65 -18.83
CA PHE A 439 -15.40 11.40 -19.34
C PHE A 439 -15.99 11.53 -20.75
N VAL A 440 -16.06 12.71 -21.34
CA VAL A 440 -16.49 12.91 -22.73
C VAL A 440 -15.27 12.74 -23.65
N ARG A 441 -15.34 11.77 -24.56
CA ARG A 441 -14.26 11.55 -25.54
C ARG A 441 -14.17 12.71 -26.52
N PRO A 442 -12.95 13.15 -26.92
CA PRO A 442 -12.78 14.13 -28.00
C PRO A 442 -13.51 13.65 -29.27
N GLY A 443 -14.39 14.47 -29.84
CA GLY A 443 -15.19 14.14 -31.02
C GLY A 443 -16.45 13.30 -30.78
N GLY A 444 -16.73 12.91 -29.54
CA GLY A 444 -18.00 12.29 -29.15
C GLY A 444 -19.11 13.34 -29.03
N VAL A 445 -20.22 13.15 -29.70
CA VAL A 445 -21.44 13.92 -29.45
C VAL A 445 -21.86 13.60 -28.02
N GLY A 446 -21.89 14.60 -27.14
CA GLY A 446 -22.27 14.43 -25.74
C GLY A 446 -23.60 13.70 -25.63
N GLY A 447 -23.55 12.46 -25.15
CA GLY A 447 -24.74 11.76 -24.72
C GLY A 447 -25.29 12.50 -23.49
N ASN A 448 -26.43 13.13 -23.65
CA ASN A 448 -27.25 13.61 -22.55
C ASN A 448 -27.48 12.46 -21.56
N LYS A 449 -26.90 12.59 -20.37
CA LYS A 449 -27.60 12.23 -19.12
C LYS A 449 -26.91 12.86 -17.94
#